data_75345ffe3aa87355919382c396c41638
#
_entry.id   75345ffe3aa87355919382c396c41638
#
_cell.length_a   1.000
_cell.length_b   1.000
_cell.length_c   1.000
_cell.angle_alpha   90.00
_cell.angle_beta   90.00
_cell.angle_gamma   90.00
#
_symmetry.space_group_name_H-M   'P 1'
#
loop_
_entity.id
_entity.type
_entity.pdbx_description
1 polymer ?
#
loop_
_entity_poly.entity_id
_entity_poly.type
_entity_poly.pdbx_seq_one_letter_code
_entity_poly.pdbx_strand_id
1 'polypeptide(L)'
;MSPVNFPILALFLLAGLTVLRGADPRTIVFFGDSLTAGYGLGDPTGESYPGLIQEKIDAEKLPWRVVNAGLSGETTAGGLRRVDWILRQPVDLFVLALGGNDGLRGIAPAVSRANLEQIFERVRRKYPKAQLVLAGMQMPPSMGAEFSRDFGEMYPAVAAKYDAVLIPFLLEGVGGQLDLNLPDRIHPNPRGHAVIAETVWKTLRPLLGETRPSGSTQ
;
A
#
# COMPACT_ATOMS: atom_id res chain seq x y z
N MET A 1 -32.65 11.90 -78.11
CA MET A 1 -33.04 11.46 -76.75
C MET A 1 -31.79 10.96 -76.07
N SER A 2 -31.18 11.82 -75.22
CA SER A 2 -29.97 11.52 -74.50
C SER A 2 -30.29 10.99 -73.09
N PRO A 3 -29.62 9.99 -72.60
CA PRO A 3 -29.87 9.47 -71.24
C PRO A 3 -29.24 10.39 -70.17
N VAL A 4 -30.05 10.74 -69.20
CA VAL A 4 -29.63 11.51 -68.01
C VAL A 4 -29.03 10.53 -66.99
N ASN A 5 -27.71 10.65 -66.72
CA ASN A 5 -27.03 9.90 -65.67
C ASN A 5 -27.22 10.62 -64.31
N PHE A 6 -27.87 9.95 -63.36
CA PHE A 6 -27.90 10.36 -61.95
C PHE A 6 -26.71 9.77 -61.21
N PRO A 7 -25.92 10.55 -60.48
CA PRO A 7 -24.87 10.00 -59.63
C PRO A 7 -25.50 9.46 -58.32
N ILE A 8 -25.27 8.18 -58.05
CA ILE A 8 -25.61 7.56 -56.76
C ILE A 8 -24.58 8.07 -55.71
N LEU A 9 -25.07 8.91 -54.83
CA LEU A 9 -24.28 9.41 -53.68
C LEU A 9 -24.24 8.29 -52.60
N ALA A 10 -23.16 7.56 -52.54
CA ALA A 10 -22.93 6.54 -51.48
C ALA A 10 -22.57 7.27 -50.17
N LEU A 11 -23.55 7.32 -49.25
CA LEU A 11 -23.35 7.85 -47.91
C LEU A 11 -22.63 6.80 -47.06
N PHE A 12 -21.30 6.96 -46.87
CA PHE A 12 -20.54 6.13 -45.91
C PHE A 12 -20.85 6.58 -44.50
N LEU A 13 -21.65 5.78 -43.78
CA LEU A 13 -21.87 5.91 -42.35
C LEU A 13 -20.61 5.45 -41.64
N LEU A 14 -19.73 6.36 -41.22
CA LEU A 14 -18.64 6.04 -40.29
C LEU A 14 -19.27 5.80 -38.90
N ALA A 15 -19.52 4.54 -38.56
CA ALA A 15 -19.82 4.17 -37.20
C ALA A 15 -18.54 4.34 -36.35
N GLY A 16 -18.46 5.46 -35.64
CA GLY A 16 -17.38 5.72 -34.69
C GLY A 16 -17.46 4.70 -33.57
N LEU A 17 -16.50 3.72 -33.55
CA LEU A 17 -16.26 2.87 -32.38
C LEU A 17 -15.75 3.79 -31.26
N THR A 18 -16.64 4.22 -30.36
CA THR A 18 -16.23 4.78 -29.06
C THR A 18 -15.66 3.62 -28.25
N VAL A 19 -14.33 3.48 -28.26
CA VAL A 19 -13.63 2.64 -27.29
C VAL A 19 -13.91 3.25 -25.93
N LEU A 20 -14.77 2.63 -25.12
CA LEU A 20 -14.92 2.93 -23.70
C LEU A 20 -13.57 2.66 -23.04
N ARG A 21 -12.76 3.69 -22.88
CA ARG A 21 -11.55 3.64 -22.11
C ARG A 21 -11.97 3.40 -20.65
N GLY A 22 -11.73 2.21 -20.14
CA GLY A 22 -11.92 1.93 -18.73
C GLY A 22 -11.20 2.99 -17.90
N ALA A 23 -11.80 3.41 -16.78
CA ALA A 23 -11.14 4.34 -15.86
C ALA A 23 -9.79 3.76 -15.42
N ASP A 24 -8.75 4.59 -15.34
CA ASP A 24 -7.44 4.16 -14.87
C ASP A 24 -7.57 3.50 -13.48
N PRO A 25 -6.84 2.41 -13.22
CA PRO A 25 -6.92 1.73 -11.94
C PRO A 25 -6.52 2.65 -10.78
N ARG A 26 -7.22 2.54 -9.68
CA ARG A 26 -6.89 3.25 -8.44
C ARG A 26 -5.57 2.73 -7.89
N THR A 27 -4.82 3.56 -7.18
CA THR A 27 -3.46 3.22 -6.75
C THR A 27 -3.38 3.01 -5.24
N ILE A 28 -2.85 1.84 -4.84
CA ILE A 28 -2.42 1.54 -3.49
C ILE A 28 -0.91 1.73 -3.44
N VAL A 29 -0.43 2.58 -2.53
CA VAL A 29 1.00 2.73 -2.27
C VAL A 29 1.35 2.05 -0.95
N PHE A 30 2.20 1.03 -0.98
CA PHE A 30 2.82 0.45 0.20
C PHE A 30 4.13 1.17 0.47
N PHE A 31 4.17 1.98 1.49
CA PHE A 31 5.32 2.79 1.89
C PHE A 31 5.92 2.23 3.17
N GLY A 32 7.08 1.59 3.05
CA GLY A 32 7.66 0.82 4.14
C GLY A 32 9.16 0.59 4.00
N ASP A 33 9.66 -0.33 4.82
CA ASP A 33 11.07 -0.71 4.92
C ASP A 33 11.38 -2.03 4.17
N SER A 34 12.32 -2.83 4.70
CA SER A 34 12.72 -4.12 4.13
C SER A 34 11.59 -5.14 4.06
N LEU A 35 10.64 -5.12 5.00
CA LEU A 35 9.50 -6.02 5.00
C LEU A 35 8.60 -5.74 3.79
N THR A 36 8.39 -4.47 3.47
CA THR A 36 7.63 -4.05 2.30
C THR A 36 8.41 -4.29 1.00
N ALA A 37 9.71 -3.99 1.01
CA ALA A 37 10.57 -4.20 -0.16
C ALA A 37 10.71 -5.68 -0.57
N GLY A 38 10.48 -6.62 0.35
CA GLY A 38 10.70 -8.05 0.11
C GLY A 38 12.20 -8.42 0.18
N TYR A 39 12.91 -7.89 1.18
CA TYR A 39 14.33 -8.17 1.37
C TYR A 39 14.61 -9.67 1.48
N GLY A 40 15.60 -10.14 0.69
CA GLY A 40 16.06 -11.53 0.70
C GLY A 40 15.17 -12.51 -0.06
N LEU A 41 14.09 -12.07 -0.70
CA LEU A 41 13.28 -12.89 -1.60
C LEU A 41 13.97 -13.06 -2.95
N GLY A 42 13.71 -14.19 -3.62
CA GLY A 42 14.20 -14.45 -4.96
C GLY A 42 13.51 -13.59 -6.02
N ASP A 43 12.21 -13.39 -5.87
CA ASP A 43 11.39 -12.48 -6.66
C ASP A 43 10.62 -11.51 -5.74
N PRO A 44 11.21 -10.36 -5.35
CA PRO A 44 10.50 -9.40 -4.52
C PRO A 44 9.22 -8.85 -5.14
N THR A 45 9.10 -8.87 -6.47
CA THR A 45 7.90 -8.35 -7.15
C THR A 45 6.71 -9.27 -6.96
N GLY A 46 6.87 -10.58 -7.09
CA GLY A 46 5.81 -11.57 -6.92
C GLY A 46 5.67 -12.06 -5.48
N GLU A 47 6.79 -12.31 -4.78
CA GLU A 47 6.79 -12.99 -3.48
C GLU A 47 6.62 -12.06 -2.28
N SER A 48 6.86 -10.74 -2.41
CA SER A 48 6.61 -9.80 -1.30
C SER A 48 5.11 -9.68 -1.00
N TYR A 49 4.76 -9.35 0.25
CA TYR A 49 3.34 -9.20 0.59
C TYR A 49 2.61 -8.14 -0.26
N PRO A 50 3.21 -7.02 -0.72
CA PRO A 50 2.55 -6.14 -1.68
C PRO A 50 2.32 -6.80 -3.05
N GLY A 51 3.26 -7.63 -3.53
CA GLY A 51 3.10 -8.40 -4.75
C GLY A 51 1.94 -9.40 -4.65
N LEU A 52 1.89 -10.17 -3.57
CA LEU A 52 0.80 -11.10 -3.29
C LEU A 52 -0.56 -10.38 -3.12
N ILE A 53 -0.59 -9.15 -2.63
CA ILE A 53 -1.81 -8.32 -2.62
C ILE A 53 -2.23 -7.97 -4.05
N GLN A 54 -1.29 -7.66 -4.95
CA GLN A 54 -1.63 -7.43 -6.37
C GLN A 54 -2.24 -8.68 -6.99
N GLU A 55 -1.68 -9.87 -6.75
CA GLU A 55 -2.27 -11.13 -7.25
C GLU A 55 -3.72 -11.33 -6.78
N LYS A 56 -4.01 -11.03 -5.50
CA LYS A 56 -5.38 -11.11 -4.96
C LYS A 56 -6.33 -10.10 -5.62
N ILE A 57 -5.85 -8.89 -5.87
CA ILE A 57 -6.58 -7.83 -6.58
C ILE A 57 -6.93 -8.30 -8.00
N ASP A 58 -5.96 -8.88 -8.71
CA ASP A 58 -6.13 -9.36 -10.08
C ASP A 58 -7.09 -10.56 -10.16
N ALA A 59 -6.96 -11.49 -9.21
CA ALA A 59 -7.86 -12.66 -9.10
C ALA A 59 -9.32 -12.24 -8.91
N GLU A 60 -9.58 -11.18 -8.12
CA GLU A 60 -10.91 -10.62 -7.92
C GLU A 60 -11.29 -9.55 -8.96
N LYS A 61 -10.42 -9.28 -9.95
CA LYS A 61 -10.64 -8.27 -11.02
C LYS A 61 -10.99 -6.89 -10.48
N LEU A 62 -10.39 -6.51 -9.36
CA LEU A 62 -10.60 -5.20 -8.76
C LEU A 62 -9.81 -4.12 -9.54
N PRO A 63 -10.37 -2.92 -9.75
CA PRO A 63 -9.73 -1.88 -10.55
C PRO A 63 -8.65 -1.12 -9.72
N TRP A 64 -7.69 -1.87 -9.18
CA TRP A 64 -6.63 -1.34 -8.36
C TRP A 64 -5.26 -1.82 -8.83
N ARG A 65 -4.25 -1.00 -8.64
CA ARG A 65 -2.85 -1.36 -8.82
C ARG A 65 -2.05 -1.09 -7.56
N VAL A 66 -1.09 -1.96 -7.29
CA VAL A 66 -0.16 -1.83 -6.17
C VAL A 66 1.14 -1.16 -6.63
N VAL A 67 1.64 -0.26 -5.80
CA VAL A 67 2.99 0.30 -5.91
C VAL A 67 3.73 -0.08 -4.64
N ASN A 68 4.74 -0.94 -4.79
CA ASN A 68 5.66 -1.26 -3.71
C ASN A 68 6.72 -0.16 -3.62
N ALA A 69 6.65 0.65 -2.57
CA ALA A 69 7.58 1.72 -2.25
C ALA A 69 8.38 1.40 -0.96
N GLY A 70 8.70 0.13 -0.74
CA GLY A 70 9.59 -0.32 0.33
C GLY A 70 11.04 0.06 0.06
N LEU A 71 11.78 0.39 1.11
CA LEU A 71 13.23 0.64 1.06
C LEU A 71 13.90 0.01 2.27
N SER A 72 14.75 -1.02 2.02
CA SER A 72 15.40 -1.77 3.09
C SER A 72 16.21 -0.88 4.02
N GLY A 73 16.09 -1.12 5.33
CA GLY A 73 16.78 -0.37 6.38
C GLY A 73 16.17 1.01 6.69
N GLU A 74 15.05 1.38 6.06
CA GLU A 74 14.45 2.69 6.25
C GLU A 74 13.85 2.87 7.63
N THR A 75 14.14 3.99 8.27
CA THR A 75 13.51 4.47 9.51
C THR A 75 12.35 5.41 9.20
N THR A 76 11.54 5.74 10.21
CA THR A 76 10.48 6.74 10.06
C THR A 76 11.04 8.09 9.61
N ALA A 77 12.23 8.50 10.10
CA ALA A 77 12.91 9.72 9.66
C ALA A 77 13.36 9.64 8.20
N GLY A 78 13.82 8.46 7.73
CA GLY A 78 14.14 8.21 6.32
C GLY A 78 12.91 8.36 5.44
N GLY A 79 11.83 7.70 5.81
CA GLY A 79 10.55 7.79 5.13
C GLY A 79 10.02 9.22 5.04
N LEU A 80 10.11 9.97 6.14
CA LEU A 80 9.69 11.38 6.15
C LEU A 80 10.46 12.23 5.12
N ARG A 81 11.76 11.97 4.92
CA ARG A 81 12.55 12.69 3.89
C ARG A 81 12.14 12.31 2.46
N ARG A 82 11.66 11.07 2.24
CA ARG A 82 11.39 10.49 0.92
C ARG A 82 9.93 10.59 0.49
N VAL A 83 8.98 10.74 1.41
CA VAL A 83 7.55 10.62 1.10
C VAL A 83 7.09 11.58 0.01
N ASP A 84 7.59 12.81 -0.05
CA ASP A 84 7.19 13.79 -1.07
C ASP A 84 7.56 13.34 -2.49
N TRP A 85 8.64 12.56 -2.66
CA TRP A 85 8.98 11.98 -3.95
C TRP A 85 8.00 10.87 -4.35
N ILE A 86 7.62 10.00 -3.41
CA ILE A 86 6.62 8.95 -3.63
C ILE A 86 5.25 9.55 -3.97
N LEU A 87 4.89 10.64 -3.34
CA LEU A 87 3.63 11.33 -3.59
C LEU A 87 3.55 12.04 -4.95
N ARG A 88 4.55 11.95 -5.82
CA ARG A 88 4.46 12.47 -7.20
C ARG A 88 3.51 11.66 -8.08
N GLN A 89 3.25 10.40 -7.75
CA GLN A 89 2.26 9.55 -8.40
C GLN A 89 0.89 9.66 -7.72
N PRO A 90 -0.21 9.29 -8.39
CA PRO A 90 -1.53 9.22 -7.77
C PRO A 90 -1.55 8.26 -6.56
N VAL A 91 -2.31 8.63 -5.53
CA VAL A 91 -2.50 7.81 -4.32
C VAL A 91 -3.97 7.84 -3.92
N ASP A 92 -4.65 6.70 -4.02
CA ASP A 92 -6.01 6.52 -3.54
C ASP A 92 -6.08 5.83 -2.19
N LEU A 93 -5.08 4.96 -1.90
CA LEU A 93 -4.89 4.31 -0.62
C LEU A 93 -3.39 4.28 -0.29
N PHE A 94 -3.04 4.69 0.92
CA PHE A 94 -1.66 4.75 1.39
C PHE A 94 -1.47 3.85 2.61
N VAL A 95 -0.66 2.82 2.47
CA VAL A 95 -0.27 1.91 3.55
C VAL A 95 1.09 2.33 4.07
N LEU A 96 1.14 2.81 5.31
CA LEU A 96 2.37 3.19 6.00
C LEU A 96 2.85 2.03 6.88
N ALA A 97 4.01 1.46 6.58
CA ALA A 97 4.59 0.31 7.26
C ALA A 97 6.06 0.60 7.62
N LEU A 98 6.26 1.52 8.54
CA LEU A 98 7.58 1.95 9.05
C LEU A 98 7.63 1.92 10.57
N GLY A 99 8.85 1.91 11.10
CA GLY A 99 9.14 1.97 12.53
C GLY A 99 9.89 0.74 13.05
N GLY A 100 9.86 -0.39 12.34
CA GLY A 100 10.63 -1.57 12.74
C GLY A 100 12.11 -1.26 12.95
N ASN A 101 12.73 -0.55 12.01
CA ASN A 101 14.13 -0.12 12.12
C ASN A 101 14.38 0.91 13.23
N ASP A 102 13.40 1.74 13.53
CA ASP A 102 13.47 2.68 14.67
C ASP A 102 13.53 1.90 15.98
N GLY A 103 12.63 0.95 16.16
CA GLY A 103 12.60 0.09 17.33
C GLY A 103 13.91 -0.69 17.52
N LEU A 104 14.38 -1.38 16.48
CA LEU A 104 15.63 -2.13 16.51
C LEU A 104 16.86 -1.28 16.84
N ARG A 105 16.83 0.03 16.54
CA ARG A 105 17.90 0.98 16.84
C ARG A 105 17.70 1.75 18.15
N GLY A 106 16.65 1.44 18.90
CA GLY A 106 16.36 2.10 20.17
C GLY A 106 15.98 3.59 20.03
N ILE A 107 15.45 3.99 18.87
CA ILE A 107 14.95 5.36 18.65
C ILE A 107 13.71 5.55 19.52
N ALA A 108 13.68 6.68 20.26
CA ALA A 108 12.58 6.95 21.17
C ALA A 108 11.22 6.92 20.46
N PRO A 109 10.21 6.18 20.98
CA PRO A 109 8.89 6.03 20.35
C PRO A 109 8.22 7.37 20.00
N ALA A 110 8.41 8.40 20.83
CA ALA A 110 7.89 9.74 20.56
C ALA A 110 8.45 10.35 19.26
N VAL A 111 9.72 10.08 18.93
CA VAL A 111 10.35 10.57 17.68
C VAL A 111 9.76 9.83 16.49
N SER A 112 9.66 8.50 16.57
CA SER A 112 9.05 7.68 15.51
C SER A 112 7.59 8.07 15.28
N ARG A 113 6.83 8.27 16.35
CA ARG A 113 5.45 8.75 16.30
C ARG A 113 5.35 10.08 15.56
N ALA A 114 6.16 11.07 15.92
CA ALA A 114 6.15 12.39 15.28
C ALA A 114 6.44 12.31 13.77
N ASN A 115 7.35 11.41 13.37
CA ASN A 115 7.66 11.19 11.95
C ASN A 115 6.49 10.52 11.20
N LEU A 116 5.84 9.49 11.78
CA LEU A 116 4.67 8.83 11.19
C LEU A 116 3.51 9.83 11.01
N GLU A 117 3.26 10.66 12.02
CA GLU A 117 2.26 11.72 11.97
C GLU A 117 2.54 12.70 10.82
N GLN A 118 3.78 13.19 10.70
CA GLN A 118 4.17 14.10 9.62
C GLN A 118 4.07 13.45 8.22
N ILE A 119 4.35 12.15 8.10
CA ILE A 119 4.14 11.43 6.83
C ILE A 119 2.66 11.48 6.45
N PHE A 120 1.75 11.14 7.36
CA PHE A 120 0.32 11.20 7.10
C PHE A 120 -0.17 12.63 6.81
N GLU A 121 0.37 13.64 7.47
CA GLU A 121 0.06 15.05 7.16
C GLU A 121 0.40 15.41 5.72
N ARG A 122 1.56 14.95 5.22
CA ARG A 122 1.95 15.19 3.82
C ARG A 122 1.04 14.46 2.84
N VAL A 123 0.66 13.21 3.15
CA VAL A 123 -0.30 12.45 2.34
C VAL A 123 -1.64 13.17 2.30
N ARG A 124 -2.22 13.53 3.44
CA ARG A 124 -3.51 14.23 3.52
C ARG A 124 -3.51 15.58 2.83
N ARG A 125 -2.42 16.34 2.96
CA ARG A 125 -2.29 17.63 2.29
C ARG A 125 -2.33 17.49 0.77
N LYS A 126 -1.68 16.46 0.21
CA LYS A 126 -1.61 16.25 -1.24
C LYS A 126 -2.80 15.47 -1.79
N TYR A 127 -3.27 14.49 -1.05
CA TYR A 127 -4.37 13.59 -1.40
C TYR A 127 -5.41 13.55 -0.28
N PRO A 128 -6.24 14.59 -0.12
CA PRO A 128 -7.20 14.67 1.00
C PRO A 128 -8.20 13.52 1.07
N LYS A 129 -8.47 12.88 -0.07
CA LYS A 129 -9.42 11.76 -0.21
C LYS A 129 -8.75 10.39 -0.12
N ALA A 130 -7.43 10.31 -0.01
CA ALA A 130 -6.74 9.04 0.11
C ALA A 130 -7.15 8.32 1.40
N GLN A 131 -7.43 7.03 1.30
CA GLN A 131 -7.61 6.18 2.47
C GLN A 131 -6.23 5.93 3.12
N LEU A 132 -6.16 5.98 4.44
CA LEU A 132 -4.93 5.75 5.19
C LEU A 132 -5.00 4.42 5.93
N VAL A 133 -3.93 3.65 5.84
CA VAL A 133 -3.73 2.42 6.60
C VAL A 133 -2.38 2.52 7.29
N LEU A 134 -2.33 2.18 8.57
CA LEU A 134 -1.09 2.10 9.35
C LEU A 134 -0.83 0.65 9.74
N ALA A 135 0.32 0.12 9.37
CA ALA A 135 0.77 -1.19 9.81
C ALA A 135 1.59 -1.05 11.09
N GLY A 136 1.06 -1.56 12.19
CA GLY A 136 1.72 -1.55 13.48
C GLY A 136 2.88 -2.54 13.55
N MET A 137 3.82 -2.25 14.44
CA MET A 137 4.97 -3.09 14.75
C MET A 137 5.11 -3.22 16.27
N GLN A 138 5.67 -4.33 16.71
CA GLN A 138 5.93 -4.59 18.13
C GLN A 138 7.42 -4.84 18.34
N MET A 139 7.93 -4.44 19.50
CA MET A 139 9.28 -4.76 19.95
C MET A 139 9.23 -5.83 21.02
N PRO A 140 10.21 -6.76 21.02
CA PRO A 140 10.26 -7.80 22.03
C PRO A 140 10.50 -7.20 23.42
N PRO A 141 9.98 -7.83 24.50
CA PRO A 141 10.16 -7.35 25.88
C PRO A 141 11.63 -7.23 26.31
N SER A 142 12.54 -7.95 25.64
CA SER A 142 13.99 -7.85 25.84
C SER A 142 14.58 -6.48 25.54
N MET A 143 13.86 -5.64 24.80
CA MET A 143 14.21 -4.22 24.54
C MET A 143 13.89 -3.29 25.72
N GLY A 144 13.30 -3.84 26.80
CA GLY A 144 12.79 -3.10 27.96
C GLY A 144 11.26 -2.96 27.91
N ALA A 145 10.60 -3.30 29.01
CA ALA A 145 9.14 -3.37 29.07
C ALA A 145 8.46 -2.01 28.78
N GLU A 146 9.02 -0.92 29.29
CA GLU A 146 8.52 0.44 29.05
C GLU A 146 8.66 0.82 27.57
N PHE A 147 9.85 0.64 27.00
CA PHE A 147 10.10 0.91 25.58
C PHE A 147 9.17 0.11 24.66
N SER A 148 9.03 -1.21 24.91
CA SER A 148 8.19 -2.08 24.08
C SER A 148 6.72 -1.69 24.14
N ARG A 149 6.23 -1.33 25.33
CA ARG A 149 4.87 -0.81 25.53
C ARG A 149 4.66 0.48 24.75
N ASP A 150 5.50 1.50 25.01
CA ASP A 150 5.35 2.82 24.41
C ASP A 150 5.50 2.78 22.88
N PHE A 151 6.37 1.88 22.39
CA PHE A 151 6.53 1.62 20.97
C PHE A 151 5.25 1.01 20.35
N GLY A 152 4.63 0.04 21.01
CA GLY A 152 3.37 -0.56 20.54
C GLY A 152 2.21 0.42 20.58
N GLU A 153 2.12 1.24 21.63
CA GLU A 153 1.02 2.20 21.83
C GLU A 153 1.05 3.39 20.87
N MET A 154 2.20 3.72 20.26
CA MET A 154 2.26 4.83 19.32
C MET A 154 1.41 4.59 18.06
N TYR A 155 1.29 3.34 17.57
CA TYR A 155 0.55 3.05 16.35
C TYR A 155 -0.95 3.28 16.47
N PRO A 156 -1.67 2.74 17.48
CA PRO A 156 -3.09 3.06 17.65
C PRO A 156 -3.33 4.55 17.89
N ALA A 157 -2.42 5.24 18.59
CA ALA A 157 -2.53 6.68 18.80
C ALA A 157 -2.42 7.49 17.49
N VAL A 158 -1.47 7.13 16.60
CA VAL A 158 -1.33 7.74 15.27
C VAL A 158 -2.54 7.40 14.39
N ALA A 159 -2.97 6.12 14.37
CA ALA A 159 -4.11 5.70 13.58
C ALA A 159 -5.38 6.46 13.95
N ALA A 160 -5.68 6.59 15.25
CA ALA A 160 -6.83 7.34 15.74
C ALA A 160 -6.78 8.82 15.37
N LYS A 161 -5.60 9.46 15.46
CA LYS A 161 -5.43 10.88 15.13
C LYS A 161 -5.72 11.20 13.66
N TYR A 162 -5.40 10.29 12.74
CA TYR A 162 -5.52 10.52 11.30
C TYR A 162 -6.68 9.78 10.64
N ASP A 163 -7.55 9.15 11.43
CA ASP A 163 -8.63 8.29 10.92
C ASP A 163 -8.08 7.24 9.94
N ALA A 164 -6.98 6.62 10.34
CA ALA A 164 -6.33 5.57 9.57
C ALA A 164 -6.78 4.20 10.08
N VAL A 165 -7.02 3.27 9.15
CA VAL A 165 -7.29 1.88 9.52
C VAL A 165 -6.00 1.26 10.04
N LEU A 166 -6.05 0.63 11.21
CA LEU A 166 -4.89 0.02 11.83
C LEU A 166 -4.80 -1.48 11.51
N ILE A 167 -3.65 -1.92 11.02
CA ILE A 167 -3.22 -3.31 11.12
C ILE A 167 -2.44 -3.40 12.44
N PRO A 168 -2.96 -4.06 13.49
CA PRO A 168 -2.38 -3.97 14.83
C PRO A 168 -0.92 -4.44 14.89
N PHE A 169 -0.61 -5.52 14.17
CA PHE A 169 0.74 -6.05 14.07
C PHE A 169 0.97 -6.68 12.67
N LEU A 170 1.88 -6.09 11.90
CA LEU A 170 2.17 -6.54 10.52
C LEU A 170 2.69 -7.98 10.50
N LEU A 171 3.51 -8.37 11.50
CA LEU A 171 4.13 -9.69 11.59
C LEU A 171 3.32 -10.68 12.44
N GLU A 172 2.00 -10.48 12.57
CA GLU A 172 1.12 -11.42 13.28
C GLU A 172 1.24 -12.82 12.68
N GLY A 173 1.53 -13.80 13.56
CA GLY A 173 1.75 -15.19 13.16
C GLY A 173 3.10 -15.47 12.46
N VAL A 174 3.95 -14.47 12.23
CA VAL A 174 5.25 -14.59 11.55
C VAL A 174 6.41 -14.23 12.47
N GLY A 175 6.24 -13.19 13.28
CA GLY A 175 7.28 -12.71 14.19
C GLY A 175 7.78 -13.83 15.11
N GLY A 176 9.09 -14.09 15.10
CA GLY A 176 9.73 -15.12 15.92
C GLY A 176 9.57 -16.58 15.45
N GLN A 177 8.81 -16.84 14.37
CA GLN A 177 8.64 -18.19 13.80
C GLN A 177 9.81 -18.51 12.88
N LEU A 178 10.66 -19.50 13.27
CA LEU A 178 11.88 -19.82 12.54
C LEU A 178 11.62 -20.32 11.10
N ASP A 179 10.54 -21.03 10.87
CA ASP A 179 10.16 -21.61 9.59
C ASP A 179 9.48 -20.60 8.63
N LEU A 180 9.12 -19.42 9.12
CA LEU A 180 8.51 -18.32 8.35
C LEU A 180 9.46 -17.15 8.12
N ASN A 181 10.68 -17.22 8.68
CA ASN A 181 11.69 -16.17 8.53
C ASN A 181 12.95 -16.69 7.85
N LEU A 182 13.75 -15.79 7.31
CA LEU A 182 15.09 -16.04 6.82
C LEU A 182 16.04 -16.41 7.98
N PRO A 183 17.25 -16.89 7.70
CA PRO A 183 18.23 -17.25 8.74
C PRO A 183 18.55 -16.11 9.72
N ASP A 184 18.36 -14.87 9.35
CA ASP A 184 18.55 -13.69 10.21
C ASP A 184 17.46 -13.54 11.28
N ARG A 185 16.33 -14.30 11.19
CA ARG A 185 15.20 -14.32 12.11
C ARG A 185 14.45 -12.99 12.24
N ILE A 186 14.66 -12.09 11.28
CA ILE A 186 14.07 -10.74 11.23
C ILE A 186 13.17 -10.63 10.02
N HIS A 187 13.67 -11.08 8.86
CA HIS A 187 12.97 -10.90 7.59
C HIS A 187 12.18 -12.16 7.24
N PRO A 188 10.91 -12.03 6.89
CA PRO A 188 10.08 -13.15 6.45
C PRO A 188 10.63 -13.79 5.17
N ASN A 189 10.54 -15.11 5.08
CA ASN A 189 10.76 -15.86 3.84
C ASN A 189 9.46 -15.84 2.98
N PRO A 190 9.42 -16.46 1.78
CA PRO A 190 8.20 -16.45 0.94
C PRO A 190 6.94 -16.93 1.68
N ARG A 191 7.04 -17.95 2.53
CA ARG A 191 5.91 -18.43 3.35
C ARG A 191 5.46 -17.40 4.37
N GLY A 192 6.41 -16.71 5.02
CA GLY A 192 6.12 -15.61 5.95
C GLY A 192 5.42 -14.44 5.25
N HIS A 193 5.88 -14.09 4.05
CA HIS A 193 5.22 -13.07 3.23
C HIS A 193 3.79 -13.45 2.85
N ALA A 194 3.51 -14.72 2.57
CA ALA A 194 2.16 -15.19 2.31
C ALA A 194 1.23 -15.00 3.54
N VAL A 195 1.72 -15.28 4.75
CA VAL A 195 0.96 -15.04 6.00
C VAL A 195 0.71 -13.54 6.21
N ILE A 196 1.73 -12.70 5.98
CA ILE A 196 1.57 -11.23 6.06
C ILE A 196 0.54 -10.74 5.05
N ALA A 197 0.58 -11.26 3.81
CA ALA A 197 -0.39 -10.89 2.78
C ALA A 197 -1.84 -11.20 3.21
N GLU A 198 -2.10 -12.32 3.88
CA GLU A 198 -3.43 -12.63 4.43
C GLU A 198 -3.84 -11.64 5.53
N THR A 199 -2.92 -11.29 6.44
CA THR A 199 -3.17 -10.30 7.50
C THR A 199 -3.51 -8.93 6.90
N VAL A 200 -2.74 -8.49 5.92
CA VAL A 200 -2.95 -7.22 5.21
C VAL A 200 -4.23 -7.26 4.38
N TRP A 201 -4.51 -8.38 3.69
CA TRP A 201 -5.70 -8.52 2.85
C TRP A 201 -7.00 -8.42 3.63
N LYS A 202 -7.07 -9.04 4.81
CA LYS A 202 -8.24 -8.92 5.70
C LYS A 202 -8.60 -7.47 6.00
N THR A 203 -7.58 -6.61 6.14
CA THR A 203 -7.78 -5.17 6.40
C THR A 203 -8.08 -4.39 5.14
N LEU A 204 -7.40 -4.68 4.04
CA LEU A 204 -7.54 -3.89 2.81
C LEU A 204 -8.80 -4.26 2.02
N ARG A 205 -9.18 -5.53 1.95
CA ARG A 205 -10.27 -6.00 1.09
C ARG A 205 -11.58 -5.20 1.27
N PRO A 206 -12.03 -4.88 2.49
CA PRO A 206 -13.22 -4.04 2.70
C PRO A 206 -13.08 -2.62 2.14
N LEU A 207 -11.86 -2.08 2.08
CA LEU A 207 -11.56 -0.75 1.59
C LEU A 207 -11.52 -0.68 0.05
N LEU A 208 -11.29 -1.81 -0.61
CA LEU A 208 -11.18 -1.92 -2.08
C LEU A 208 -12.53 -2.17 -2.75
N GLY A 209 -13.54 -2.54 -1.98
CA GLY A 209 -14.88 -2.84 -2.45
C GLY A 209 -15.59 -1.60 -2.95
N GLU A 210 -16.28 -1.83 -4.07
CA GLU A 210 -17.20 -1.04 -4.87
C GLU A 210 -16.55 -0.10 -5.87
N THR A 211 -16.78 -0.46 -7.14
CA THR A 211 -16.66 0.43 -8.29
C THR A 211 -17.44 1.71 -8.01
N ARG A 212 -16.76 2.87 -8.00
CA ARG A 212 -17.48 4.14 -8.12
C ARG A 212 -18.41 4.03 -9.32
N PRO A 213 -19.71 4.32 -9.17
CA PRO A 213 -20.57 4.46 -10.33
C PRO A 213 -19.94 5.52 -11.23
N SER A 214 -19.61 5.11 -12.45
CA SER A 214 -19.17 6.01 -13.52
C SER A 214 -20.33 6.96 -13.81
N GLY A 215 -20.17 8.23 -13.47
CA GLY A 215 -20.97 9.30 -14.05
C GLY A 215 -22.15 9.78 -13.21
N SER A 216 -21.90 10.86 -12.50
CA SER A 216 -22.85 11.98 -12.47
C SER A 216 -22.04 13.24 -12.76
N THR A 217 -21.91 13.54 -14.03
CA THR A 217 -21.66 14.89 -14.53
C THR A 217 -22.89 15.72 -14.14
N GLN A 218 -22.72 16.69 -13.26
CA GLN A 218 -23.54 17.89 -13.19
C GLN A 218 -22.63 19.09 -13.37
#